data_9f06423d34c69cfb37fd1dc8ea038be7
#
_entry.id   9f06423d34c69cfb37fd1dc8ea038be7
#
_cell.length_a   1.000
_cell.length_b   1.000
_cell.length_c   1.000
_cell.angle_alpha   90.00
_cell.angle_beta   90.00
_cell.angle_gamma   90.00
#
_symmetry.space_group_name_H-M   'P 1'
#
loop_
_entity.id
_entity.type
_entity.pdbx_description
1 polymer ?
#
loop_
_entity_poly.entity_id
_entity_poly.type
_entity_poly.pdbx_seq_one_letter_code
_entity_poly.pdbx_strand_id
1 'polypeptide(L)'
;MVHVVLPSMLAAQAEGRAHFDVDAATVGEALRALPVADLLFDERGEWNPFLNVYVDGTDAREHGGLACSLAGAREVRILAMLSGG
;
A
#
# COMPACT_ATOMS: atom_id res chain seq x y z
N MET A 1 -7.53 -5.36 12.38
CA MET A 1 -6.41 -4.61 11.81
C MET A 1 -5.75 -5.38 10.69
N VAL A 2 -5.25 -4.67 9.72
CA VAL A 2 -4.50 -5.29 8.62
C VAL A 2 -3.03 -4.95 8.76
N HIS A 3 -2.17 -5.89 8.41
CA HIS A 3 -0.73 -5.70 8.46
C HIS A 3 -0.24 -5.18 7.11
N VAL A 4 0.40 -4.02 7.09
CA VAL A 4 0.93 -3.41 5.86
C VAL A 4 2.43 -3.58 5.81
N VAL A 5 2.94 -4.05 4.67
CA VAL A 5 4.38 -4.24 4.46
C VAL A 5 4.85 -3.33 3.34
N LEU A 6 5.86 -2.52 3.63
CA LEU A 6 6.46 -1.59 2.67
C LEU A 6 7.70 -2.20 2.02
N PRO A 7 7.98 -1.85 0.76
CA PRO A 7 9.28 -2.21 0.16
C PRO A 7 10.39 -1.39 0.81
N SER A 8 11.62 -1.86 0.72
CA SER A 8 12.75 -1.23 1.41
C SER A 8 12.93 0.25 1.09
N MET A 9 12.69 0.66 -0.15
CA MET A 9 12.85 2.06 -0.53
C MET A 9 11.84 2.97 0.16
N LEU A 10 10.61 2.48 0.39
CA LEU A 10 9.61 3.25 1.12
C LEU A 10 9.81 3.15 2.62
N ALA A 11 10.28 2.00 3.10
CA ALA A 11 10.62 1.83 4.51
C ALA A 11 11.69 2.81 4.94
N ALA A 12 12.66 3.10 4.06
CA ALA A 12 13.71 4.07 4.34
C ALA A 12 13.12 5.47 4.58
N GLN A 13 12.02 5.80 3.89
CA GLN A 13 11.33 7.08 4.09
C GLN A 13 10.44 7.07 5.33
N ALA A 14 10.21 5.91 5.90
CA ALA A 14 9.43 5.74 7.13
C ALA A 14 10.34 5.41 8.31
N GLU A 15 11.53 5.99 8.32
CA GLU A 15 12.53 5.83 9.39
C GLU A 15 12.94 4.36 9.59
N GLY A 16 12.97 3.61 8.51
CA GLY A 16 13.38 2.21 8.54
C GLY A 16 12.27 1.23 8.88
N ARG A 17 11.04 1.71 9.07
CA ARG A 17 9.93 0.83 9.41
C ARG A 17 9.26 0.31 8.15
N ALA A 18 9.24 -1.01 8.01
CA ALA A 18 8.61 -1.67 6.88
C ALA A 18 7.24 -2.28 7.21
N HIS A 19 6.91 -2.40 8.50
CA HIS A 19 5.73 -3.09 8.96
C HIS A 19 4.84 -2.17 9.79
N PHE A 20 3.55 -2.14 9.44
CA PHE A 20 2.57 -1.32 10.15
C PHE A 20 1.27 -2.11 10.31
N ASP A 21 0.65 -1.97 11.48
CA ASP A 21 -0.69 -2.50 11.68
C ASP A 21 -1.65 -1.32 11.62
N VAL A 22 -2.60 -1.36 10.71
CA VAL A 22 -3.54 -0.27 10.51
C VAL A 22 -4.98 -0.77 10.57
N ASP A 23 -5.86 0.09 11.04
CA ASP A 23 -7.29 -0.18 11.07
C ASP A 23 -7.89 0.54 9.85
N ALA A 24 -8.22 -0.22 8.83
CA ALA A 24 -8.72 0.33 7.59
C ALA A 24 -9.74 -0.61 6.95
N ALA A 25 -10.74 -0.04 6.33
CA ALA A 25 -11.78 -0.81 5.65
C ALA A 25 -11.45 -1.05 4.18
N THR A 26 -10.60 -0.20 3.59
CA THR A 26 -10.23 -0.29 2.18
C THR A 26 -8.73 -0.08 2.01
N VAL A 27 -8.22 -0.47 0.84
CA VAL A 27 -6.82 -0.24 0.48
C VAL A 27 -6.49 1.24 0.58
N GLY A 28 -7.37 2.11 0.07
CA GLY A 28 -7.14 3.55 0.12
C GLY A 28 -6.96 4.07 1.53
N GLU A 29 -7.79 3.63 2.46
CA GLU A 29 -7.68 4.03 3.85
C GLU A 29 -6.38 3.53 4.48
N ALA A 30 -5.99 2.28 4.16
CA ALA A 30 -4.76 1.73 4.69
C ALA A 30 -3.54 2.52 4.21
N LEU A 31 -3.50 2.87 2.93
CA LEU A 31 -2.39 3.63 2.38
C LEU A 31 -2.31 5.04 2.97
N ARG A 32 -3.45 5.69 3.19
CA ARG A 32 -3.49 7.04 3.76
C ARG A 32 -3.07 7.07 5.22
N ALA A 33 -3.18 5.96 5.92
CA ALA A 33 -2.77 5.85 7.32
C ALA A 33 -1.26 5.76 7.51
N LEU A 34 -0.52 5.53 6.44
CA LEU A 34 0.92 5.34 6.52
C LEU A 34 1.66 6.68 6.55
N PRO A 35 2.82 6.76 7.24
CA PRO A 35 3.60 7.99 7.28
C PRO A 35 4.17 8.39 5.93
N VAL A 36 4.21 7.48 4.96
CA VAL A 36 4.71 7.74 3.61
C VAL A 36 3.58 7.95 2.61
N ALA A 37 2.37 8.27 3.08
CA ALA A 37 1.21 8.43 2.21
C ALA A 37 1.47 9.39 1.05
N ASP A 38 2.20 10.48 1.28
CA ASP A 38 2.51 11.45 0.23
C ASP A 38 3.29 10.85 -0.93
N LEU A 39 4.00 9.75 -0.69
CA LEU A 39 4.80 9.07 -1.72
C LEU A 39 3.98 8.01 -2.44
N LEU A 40 2.85 7.62 -1.86
CA LEU A 40 2.02 6.55 -2.40
C LEU A 40 0.97 7.06 -3.39
N PHE A 41 0.62 8.33 -3.30
CA PHE A 41 -0.42 8.93 -4.14
C PHE A 41 0.18 9.98 -5.08
N ASP A 42 -0.41 10.08 -6.27
CA ASP A 42 -0.04 11.12 -7.21
C ASP A 42 -0.83 12.40 -6.94
N GLU A 43 -0.65 13.42 -7.78
CA GLU A 43 -1.30 14.73 -7.63
C GLU A 43 -2.83 14.65 -7.70
N ARG A 44 -3.36 13.59 -8.30
CA ARG A 44 -4.81 13.41 -8.46
C ARG A 44 -5.42 12.57 -7.35
N GLY A 45 -4.61 12.15 -6.39
CA GLY A 45 -5.09 11.30 -5.30
C GLY A 45 -5.22 9.83 -5.67
N GLU A 46 -4.67 9.44 -6.80
CA GLU A 46 -4.60 8.03 -7.20
C GLU A 46 -3.26 7.47 -6.76
N TRP A 47 -3.19 6.16 -6.55
CA TRP A 47 -1.89 5.62 -6.15
C TRP A 47 -0.90 5.69 -7.31
N ASN A 48 0.36 5.86 -6.93
CA ASN A 48 1.44 6.00 -7.89
C ASN A 48 1.51 4.77 -8.80
N PRO A 49 1.51 4.93 -10.13
CA PRO A 49 1.54 3.79 -11.06
C PRO A 49 2.78 2.90 -10.95
N PHE A 50 3.83 3.37 -10.30
CA PHE A 50 5.03 2.56 -10.07
C PHE A 50 4.86 1.59 -8.90
N LEU A 51 3.73 1.63 -8.21
CA LEU A 51 3.47 0.78 -7.07
C LEU A 51 2.48 -0.30 -7.41
N ASN A 52 2.74 -1.48 -6.88
CA ASN A 52 1.77 -2.58 -6.87
C ASN A 52 1.35 -2.84 -5.45
N VAL A 53 0.07 -3.06 -5.25
CA VAL A 53 -0.48 -3.35 -3.92
C VAL A 53 -1.18 -4.71 -3.98
N TYR A 54 -0.77 -5.60 -3.10
CA TYR A 54 -1.34 -6.94 -3.00
C TYR A 54 -2.04 -7.12 -1.68
N VAL A 55 -3.28 -7.59 -1.74
CA VAL A 55 -4.06 -7.92 -0.54
C VAL A 55 -4.10 -9.44 -0.45
N ASP A 56 -3.45 -9.98 0.57
CA ASP A 56 -3.32 -11.43 0.75
C ASP A 56 -2.84 -12.13 -0.53
N GLY A 57 -1.90 -11.51 -1.22
CA GLY A 57 -1.30 -12.08 -2.42
C GLY A 57 -2.03 -11.81 -3.73
N THR A 58 -3.15 -11.09 -3.68
CA THR A 58 -3.93 -10.76 -4.87
C THR A 58 -3.79 -9.29 -5.22
N ASP A 59 -3.56 -8.97 -6.49
CA ASP A 59 -3.40 -7.60 -6.94
C ASP A 59 -4.68 -6.80 -6.67
N ALA A 60 -4.56 -5.76 -5.87
CA ALA A 60 -5.70 -4.93 -5.49
C ALA A 60 -6.36 -4.24 -6.69
N ARG A 61 -5.60 -3.97 -7.76
CA ARG A 61 -6.18 -3.35 -8.96
C ARG A 61 -7.26 -4.22 -9.60
N GLU A 62 -7.16 -5.53 -9.44
CA GLU A 62 -8.15 -6.46 -9.97
C GLU A 62 -9.41 -6.51 -9.13
N HIS A 63 -9.39 -5.87 -7.97
CA HIS A 63 -10.50 -5.89 -7.02
C HIS A 63 -10.94 -4.50 -6.58
N GLY A 64 -10.86 -3.53 -7.48
CA GLY A 64 -11.36 -2.19 -7.22
C GLY A 64 -10.29 -1.14 -6.87
N GLY A 65 -9.02 -1.52 -6.85
CA GLY A 65 -7.95 -0.56 -6.57
C GLY A 65 -8.06 0.02 -5.16
N LEU A 66 -8.14 1.34 -5.05
CA LEU A 66 -8.26 2.00 -3.75
C LEU A 66 -9.54 1.65 -3.01
N ALA A 67 -10.59 1.27 -3.73
CA ALA A 67 -11.85 0.86 -3.12
C ALA A 67 -11.87 -0.62 -2.73
N CYS A 68 -10.80 -1.36 -3.00
CA CYS A 68 -10.71 -2.77 -2.64
C CYS A 68 -10.96 -2.94 -1.14
N SER A 69 -11.91 -3.79 -0.78
CA SER A 69 -12.26 -4.04 0.61
C SER A 69 -11.16 -4.83 1.32
N LEU A 70 -10.88 -4.44 2.56
CA LEU A 70 -9.96 -5.18 3.41
C LEU A 70 -10.69 -6.01 4.45
N ALA A 71 -12.00 -6.21 4.30
CA ALA A 71 -12.76 -7.06 5.21
C ALA A 71 -12.20 -8.48 5.16
N GLY A 72 -11.76 -8.99 6.31
CA GLY A 72 -11.17 -10.31 6.40
C GLY A 72 -9.73 -10.42 5.90
N ALA A 73 -9.16 -9.34 5.40
CA ALA A 73 -7.79 -9.34 4.91
C ALA A 73 -6.79 -9.34 6.06
N ARG A 74 -5.67 -10.00 5.86
CA ARG A 74 -4.60 -10.08 6.86
C ARG A 74 -3.43 -9.17 6.53
N GLU A 75 -3.06 -9.08 5.25
CA GLU A 75 -1.86 -8.38 4.84
C GLU A 75 -2.11 -7.55 3.59
N VAL A 76 -1.54 -6.34 3.60
CA VAL A 76 -1.43 -5.50 2.40
C VAL A 76 0.05 -5.33 2.14
N ARG A 77 0.53 -5.83 1.03
CA ARG A 77 1.94 -5.74 0.67
C ARG A 77 2.12 -4.77 -0.49
N ILE A 78 2.98 -3.79 -0.27
CA ILE A 78 3.27 -2.77 -1.29
C ILE A 78 4.61 -3.10 -1.91
N LEU A 79 4.65 -3.17 -3.23
CA LEU A 79 5.88 -3.40 -3.98
C LEU A 79 6.10 -2.21 -4.92
N ALA A 80 7.35 -1.76 -4.99
CA ALA A 80 7.72 -0.71 -5.92
C ALA A 80 8.24 -1.37 -7.20
N MET A 81 7.64 -1.01 -8.33
CA MET A 81 8.16 -1.45 -9.63
C MET A 81 9.24 -0.48 -10.06
N LEU A 82 10.48 -0.85 -9.82
CA LEU A 82 11.59 -0.13 -10.38
C LEU A 82 11.80 -0.62 -11.80
N SER A 83 11.09 0.02 -12.69
CA SER A 83 11.29 -0.28 -14.09
C SER A 83 12.66 0.18 -14.50
N GLY A 84 13.27 -0.52 -15.23
CA GLY A 84 14.55 -0.18 -15.73
C GLY A 84 15.54 -1.03 -15.11
N GLY A 85 14.94 -1.80 -14.37
CA GLY A 85 15.88 -2.77 -14.02
C GLY A 85 16.73 -2.64 -15.04
#